data_1e703a78e3dbd6e9961640c0e55e67c5
#
_entry.id   1e703a78e3dbd6e9961640c0e55e67c5
#
_cell.length_a   1.000
_cell.length_b   1.000
_cell.length_c   1.000
_cell.angle_alpha   90.00
_cell.angle_beta   90.00
_cell.angle_gamma   90.00
#
_symmetry.space_group_name_H-M   'P 1'
#
loop_
_entity.id
_entity.type
_entity.pdbx_description
1 polymer ?
#
loop_
_entity_poly.entity_id
_entity_poly.type
_entity_poly.pdbx_seq_one_letter_code
_entity_poly.pdbx_strand_id
1 'polypeptide(L)'
;MRSILVVPANSVRMIEKSFTLGSDQIIFDLEDSVILDGKIAARAVLRESLLNSKSAKKLSIRVNEIDSPESLKDLDLISSVGEDILDSIILPKIDSVDRLEQWIKLLPITVEIEVQIETARGLIEAAHLAAHPRVRSLAFGPADFMASVGMPGNSPGTPLPEAATALQYPLFQMIIAAHAFGKLAYDGPYFHFQDSDGLSQATLIAKALGADGKWAIHPNQIDFCNRIFTPSEAEISRAEEIIAAYELSSGAVNLAGLMIDQASLQVAYRLLERTNRSRK
;
A
#
# COMPACT_ATOMS: atom_id res chain seq x y z
N MET A 1 -7.45 0.37 3.25
CA MET A 1 -7.73 -0.46 2.07
C MET A 1 -7.07 -1.80 2.30
N ARG A 2 -7.77 -2.90 1.99
CA ARG A 2 -7.31 -4.27 2.31
C ARG A 2 -6.44 -4.83 1.19
N SER A 3 -6.91 -4.69 -0.04
CA SER A 3 -6.18 -5.10 -1.24
C SER A 3 -6.05 -3.95 -2.23
N ILE A 4 -4.83 -3.80 -2.74
CA ILE A 4 -4.46 -2.78 -3.73
C ILE A 4 -3.94 -3.54 -4.96
N LEU A 5 -4.70 -3.53 -6.05
CA LEU A 5 -4.34 -4.26 -7.27
C LEU A 5 -3.43 -3.41 -8.16
N VAL A 6 -2.25 -3.92 -8.44
CA VAL A 6 -1.33 -3.31 -9.41
C VAL A 6 -1.60 -3.89 -10.81
N VAL A 7 -1.79 -3.02 -11.79
CA VAL A 7 -2.18 -3.37 -13.17
C VAL A 7 -1.24 -2.68 -14.15
N PRO A 8 -0.58 -3.43 -15.04
CA PRO A 8 0.20 -2.83 -16.12
C PRO A 8 -0.64 -1.89 -16.99
N ALA A 9 -0.16 -0.66 -17.17
CA ALA A 9 -0.90 0.39 -17.88
C ALA A 9 -0.96 0.18 -19.42
N ASN A 10 -0.27 -0.82 -19.96
CA ASN A 10 -0.19 -1.09 -21.39
C ASN A 10 -1.26 -2.07 -21.92
N SER A 11 -2.19 -2.52 -21.09
CA SER A 11 -3.19 -3.53 -21.46
C SER A 11 -4.62 -3.06 -21.19
N VAL A 12 -5.34 -2.64 -22.24
CA VAL A 12 -6.77 -2.27 -22.17
C VAL A 12 -7.57 -3.35 -21.44
N ARG A 13 -7.40 -4.61 -21.82
CA ARG A 13 -8.10 -5.75 -21.23
C ARG A 13 -7.87 -5.86 -19.71
N MET A 14 -6.63 -5.67 -19.23
CA MET A 14 -6.33 -5.76 -17.80
C MET A 14 -6.90 -4.57 -17.05
N ILE A 15 -6.81 -3.38 -17.62
CA ILE A 15 -7.37 -2.15 -17.06
C ILE A 15 -8.89 -2.29 -16.89
N GLU A 16 -9.62 -2.63 -17.96
CA GLU A 16 -11.07 -2.79 -17.93
C GLU A 16 -11.51 -3.89 -16.95
N LYS A 17 -10.81 -5.03 -16.96
CA LYS A 17 -11.09 -6.11 -16.02
C LYS A 17 -10.89 -5.67 -14.57
N SER A 18 -9.87 -4.86 -14.28
CA SER A 18 -9.57 -4.41 -12.91
C SER A 18 -10.73 -3.66 -12.26
N PHE A 19 -11.50 -2.91 -13.03
CA PHE A 19 -12.67 -2.18 -12.53
C PHE A 19 -13.77 -3.12 -11.99
N THR A 20 -13.83 -4.36 -12.45
CA THR A 20 -14.85 -5.37 -12.05
C THR A 20 -14.40 -6.27 -10.89
N LEU A 21 -13.12 -6.25 -10.52
CA LEU A 21 -12.55 -7.10 -9.46
C LEU A 21 -12.84 -6.53 -8.07
N GLY A 22 -12.69 -7.33 -7.02
CA GLY A 22 -13.01 -6.98 -5.63
C GLY A 22 -11.91 -6.19 -4.88
N SER A 23 -10.91 -5.60 -5.55
CA SER A 23 -9.89 -4.79 -4.90
C SER A 23 -10.44 -3.45 -4.41
N ASP A 24 -9.92 -2.95 -3.29
CA ASP A 24 -10.33 -1.65 -2.73
C ASP A 24 -9.71 -0.46 -3.50
N GLN A 25 -8.51 -0.65 -4.06
CA GLN A 25 -7.79 0.33 -4.87
C GLN A 25 -7.17 -0.34 -6.09
N ILE A 26 -6.99 0.41 -7.16
CA ILE A 26 -6.26 0.00 -8.36
C ILE A 26 -5.10 0.96 -8.58
N ILE A 27 -3.90 0.43 -8.73
CA ILE A 27 -2.70 1.15 -9.16
C ILE A 27 -2.44 0.80 -10.62
N PHE A 28 -2.49 1.78 -11.49
CA PHE A 28 -2.05 1.63 -12.87
C PHE A 28 -0.55 1.92 -12.95
N ASP A 29 0.20 0.91 -13.31
CA ASP A 29 1.65 0.96 -13.27
C ASP A 29 2.24 1.39 -14.62
N LEU A 30 2.95 2.51 -14.61
CA LEU A 30 3.72 3.03 -15.75
C LEU A 30 5.23 2.77 -15.59
N GLU A 31 5.67 2.24 -14.45
CA GLU A 31 7.08 2.01 -14.15
C GLU A 31 7.54 0.64 -14.64
N ASP A 32 7.80 -0.30 -13.75
CA ASP A 32 8.48 -1.58 -14.01
C ASP A 32 7.66 -2.55 -14.85
N SER A 33 6.34 -2.50 -14.79
CA SER A 33 5.49 -3.40 -15.58
C SER A 33 5.38 -3.00 -17.06
N VAL A 34 5.93 -1.86 -17.45
CA VAL A 34 5.89 -1.34 -18.82
C VAL A 34 7.32 -1.09 -19.34
N ILE A 35 7.73 -1.82 -20.36
CA ILE A 35 9.03 -1.62 -21.01
C ILE A 35 9.14 -0.22 -21.63
N LEU A 36 10.34 0.32 -21.75
CA LEU A 36 10.59 1.69 -22.17
C LEU A 36 9.87 2.05 -23.48
N ASP A 37 10.00 1.22 -24.50
CA ASP A 37 9.39 1.45 -25.84
C ASP A 37 7.85 1.39 -25.80
N GLY A 38 7.27 0.79 -24.75
CA GLY A 38 5.83 0.67 -24.56
C GLY A 38 5.19 1.83 -23.80
N LYS A 39 5.98 2.68 -23.11
CA LYS A 39 5.46 3.68 -22.18
C LYS A 39 4.59 4.76 -22.85
N ILE A 40 4.89 5.15 -24.10
CA ILE A 40 4.08 6.11 -24.85
C ILE A 40 2.68 5.55 -25.12
N ALA A 41 2.62 4.30 -25.62
CA ALA A 41 1.34 3.63 -25.89
C ALA A 41 0.56 3.37 -24.58
N ALA A 42 1.25 2.98 -23.50
CA ALA A 42 0.65 2.74 -22.20
C ALA A 42 -0.07 3.99 -21.66
N ARG A 43 0.56 5.18 -21.75
CA ARG A 43 -0.08 6.43 -21.34
C ARG A 43 -1.34 6.75 -22.14
N ALA A 44 -1.31 6.53 -23.46
CA ALA A 44 -2.46 6.77 -24.32
C ALA A 44 -3.62 5.83 -23.95
N VAL A 45 -3.33 4.53 -23.81
CA VAL A 45 -4.29 3.50 -23.39
C VAL A 45 -4.89 3.82 -22.02
N LEU A 46 -4.04 4.14 -21.05
CA LEU A 46 -4.47 4.44 -19.69
C LEU A 46 -5.35 5.69 -19.64
N ARG A 47 -4.95 6.76 -20.35
CA ARG A 47 -5.73 8.00 -20.43
C ARG A 47 -7.14 7.74 -20.94
N GLU A 48 -7.27 7.03 -22.07
CA GLU A 48 -8.57 6.73 -22.66
C GLU A 48 -9.42 5.88 -21.71
N SER A 49 -8.83 4.85 -21.10
CA SER A 49 -9.53 3.97 -20.16
C SER A 49 -10.03 4.72 -18.91
N LEU A 50 -9.23 5.64 -18.36
CA LEU A 50 -9.59 6.40 -17.16
C LEU A 50 -10.69 7.42 -17.45
N LEU A 51 -10.59 8.18 -18.56
CA LEU A 51 -11.59 9.18 -18.93
C LEU A 51 -12.96 8.56 -19.26
N ASN A 52 -12.99 7.31 -19.71
CA ASN A 52 -14.21 6.55 -19.98
C ASN A 52 -14.71 5.72 -18.77
N SER A 53 -13.92 5.64 -17.70
CA SER A 53 -14.26 4.84 -16.52
C SER A 53 -15.37 5.49 -15.69
N LYS A 54 -16.28 4.64 -15.21
CA LYS A 54 -17.29 4.99 -14.16
C LYS A 54 -17.02 4.23 -12.87
N SER A 55 -15.77 3.85 -12.64
CA SER A 55 -15.40 3.09 -11.45
C SER A 55 -15.60 3.93 -10.18
N ALA A 56 -16.21 3.34 -9.16
CA ALA A 56 -16.29 3.92 -7.82
C ALA A 56 -15.10 3.54 -6.94
N LYS A 57 -14.10 2.84 -7.51
CA LYS A 57 -12.89 2.41 -6.78
C LYS A 57 -11.90 3.56 -6.66
N LYS A 58 -11.02 3.46 -5.67
CA LYS A 58 -9.84 4.30 -5.57
C LYS A 58 -8.88 4.01 -6.72
N LEU A 59 -8.54 5.04 -7.52
CA LEU A 59 -7.70 4.92 -8.70
C LEU A 59 -6.41 5.70 -8.49
N SER A 60 -5.29 5.06 -8.79
CA SER A 60 -3.97 5.64 -8.62
C SER A 60 -3.06 5.29 -9.79
N ILE A 61 -2.04 6.11 -10.02
CA ILE A 61 -1.00 5.86 -11.01
C ILE A 61 0.35 5.74 -10.31
N ARG A 62 1.09 4.65 -10.56
CA ARG A 62 2.51 4.59 -10.23
C ARG A 62 3.29 5.16 -11.41
N VAL A 63 3.95 6.28 -11.15
CA VAL A 63 4.73 7.03 -12.13
C VAL A 63 6.15 6.48 -12.26
N ASN A 64 6.87 6.88 -13.31
CA ASN A 64 8.29 6.58 -13.43
C ASN A 64 9.11 7.40 -12.42
N GLU A 65 10.34 6.97 -12.12
CA GLU A 65 11.25 7.70 -11.23
C GLU A 65 11.48 9.15 -11.68
N ILE A 66 11.70 10.05 -10.73
CA ILE A 66 11.84 11.49 -11.02
C ILE A 66 12.99 11.82 -11.97
N ASP A 67 14.07 11.04 -11.93
CA ASP A 67 15.24 11.22 -12.80
C ASP A 67 15.04 10.61 -14.19
N SER A 68 13.97 9.88 -14.41
CA SER A 68 13.63 9.32 -15.71
C SER A 68 13.03 10.40 -16.62
N PRO A 69 13.42 10.48 -17.91
CA PRO A 69 12.77 11.37 -18.86
C PRO A 69 11.28 11.03 -19.09
N GLU A 70 10.85 9.86 -18.61
CA GLU A 70 9.45 9.44 -18.69
C GLU A 70 8.57 10.09 -17.61
N SER A 71 9.16 10.55 -16.49
CA SER A 71 8.41 11.20 -15.40
C SER A 71 7.64 12.45 -15.87
N LEU A 72 8.25 13.30 -16.68
CA LEU A 72 7.59 14.50 -17.21
C LEU A 72 6.40 14.16 -18.11
N LYS A 73 6.50 13.08 -18.89
CA LYS A 73 5.40 12.59 -19.72
C LYS A 73 4.26 11.98 -18.89
N ASP A 74 4.59 11.42 -17.73
CA ASP A 74 3.57 10.95 -16.77
C ASP A 74 2.80 12.13 -16.17
N LEU A 75 3.45 13.28 -15.92
CA LEU A 75 2.80 14.50 -15.45
C LEU A 75 1.78 15.02 -16.48
N ASP A 76 2.07 14.94 -17.78
CA ASP A 76 1.12 15.31 -18.84
C ASP A 76 -0.14 14.43 -18.81
N LEU A 77 0.04 13.11 -18.59
CA LEU A 77 -1.07 12.19 -18.40
C LEU A 77 -1.89 12.56 -17.16
N ILE A 78 -1.25 12.75 -16.01
CA ILE A 78 -1.88 13.11 -14.75
C ILE A 78 -2.70 14.38 -14.90
N SER A 79 -2.13 15.42 -15.53
CA SER A 79 -2.83 16.68 -15.83
C SER A 79 -4.09 16.47 -16.68
N SER A 80 -4.01 15.55 -17.65
CA SER A 80 -5.11 15.28 -18.57
C SER A 80 -6.25 14.45 -17.97
N VAL A 81 -5.98 13.64 -16.96
CA VAL A 81 -6.96 12.82 -16.24
C VAL A 81 -7.62 13.63 -15.11
N GLY A 82 -6.85 14.38 -14.37
CA GLY A 82 -7.32 15.27 -13.32
C GLY A 82 -7.61 14.61 -11.97
N GLU A 83 -7.83 15.47 -10.97
CA GLU A 83 -8.06 15.07 -9.56
C GLU A 83 -9.47 14.53 -9.30
N ASP A 84 -10.41 14.72 -10.21
CA ASP A 84 -11.76 14.16 -10.10
C ASP A 84 -11.78 12.64 -10.34
N ILE A 85 -10.74 12.09 -11.00
CA ILE A 85 -10.63 10.68 -11.33
C ILE A 85 -9.55 9.99 -10.47
N LEU A 86 -8.44 10.70 -10.21
CA LEU A 86 -7.30 10.13 -9.48
C LEU A 86 -7.38 10.44 -7.99
N ASP A 87 -7.34 9.41 -7.17
CA ASP A 87 -7.30 9.55 -5.71
C ASP A 87 -5.87 9.78 -5.19
N SER A 88 -4.88 9.16 -5.81
CA SER A 88 -3.47 9.30 -5.39
C SER A 88 -2.49 9.00 -6.51
N ILE A 89 -1.24 9.37 -6.28
CA ILE A 89 -0.11 9.06 -7.13
C ILE A 89 0.92 8.30 -6.28
N ILE A 90 1.43 7.21 -6.83
CA ILE A 90 2.47 6.42 -6.19
C ILE A 90 3.83 6.87 -6.74
N LEU A 91 4.69 7.33 -5.83
CA LEU A 91 6.05 7.77 -6.14
C LEU A 91 7.04 6.66 -5.80
N PRO A 92 7.68 6.03 -6.81
CA PRO A 92 8.69 5.00 -6.59
C PRO A 92 10.02 5.63 -6.16
N LYS A 93 10.84 4.84 -5.48
CA LYS A 93 12.27 5.11 -5.18
C LYS A 93 12.55 6.48 -4.54
N ILE A 94 11.61 6.97 -3.74
CA ILE A 94 11.79 8.20 -2.97
C ILE A 94 12.70 7.90 -1.77
N ASP A 95 13.86 8.52 -1.75
CA ASP A 95 14.91 8.29 -0.74
C ASP A 95 15.24 9.53 0.10
N SER A 96 14.52 10.63 -0.10
CA SER A 96 14.70 11.87 0.67
C SER A 96 13.48 12.79 0.57
N VAL A 97 13.33 13.68 1.55
CA VAL A 97 12.29 14.72 1.54
C VAL A 97 12.49 15.68 0.37
N ASP A 98 13.74 15.98 0.01
CA ASP A 98 14.05 16.87 -1.12
C ASP A 98 13.51 16.29 -2.45
N ARG A 99 13.63 14.98 -2.68
CA ARG A 99 13.06 14.32 -3.86
C ARG A 99 11.52 14.32 -3.84
N LEU A 100 10.94 14.10 -2.68
CA LEU A 100 9.50 14.23 -2.51
C LEU A 100 9.02 15.65 -2.85
N GLU A 101 9.70 16.67 -2.35
CA GLU A 101 9.39 18.07 -2.61
C GLU A 101 9.57 18.46 -4.10
N GLN A 102 10.57 17.87 -4.78
CA GLN A 102 10.73 18.05 -6.23
C GLN A 102 9.49 17.51 -6.97
N TRP A 103 9.01 16.30 -6.64
CA TRP A 103 7.79 15.76 -7.20
C TRP A 103 6.58 16.65 -6.93
N ILE A 104 6.40 17.09 -5.68
CA ILE A 104 5.26 17.94 -5.29
C ILE A 104 5.21 19.24 -6.09
N LYS A 105 6.37 19.86 -6.36
CA LYS A 105 6.46 21.08 -7.17
C LYS A 105 6.11 20.86 -8.64
N LEU A 106 6.33 19.67 -9.16
CA LEU A 106 6.05 19.32 -10.55
C LEU A 106 4.61 18.83 -10.77
N LEU A 107 3.94 18.33 -9.73
CA LEU A 107 2.58 17.80 -9.85
C LEU A 107 1.60 18.87 -10.30
N PRO A 108 0.86 18.64 -11.42
CA PRO A 108 -0.06 19.61 -11.99
C PRO A 108 -1.40 19.69 -11.23
N ILE A 109 -1.66 18.76 -10.33
CA ILE A 109 -2.92 18.63 -9.59
C ILE A 109 -2.66 18.38 -8.10
N THR A 110 -3.68 18.59 -7.28
CA THR A 110 -3.60 18.34 -5.83
C THR A 110 -4.22 17.00 -5.49
N VAL A 111 -3.44 15.95 -5.57
CA VAL A 111 -3.82 14.58 -5.17
C VAL A 111 -3.00 14.12 -3.97
N GLU A 112 -3.46 13.08 -3.29
CA GLU A 112 -2.71 12.43 -2.23
C GLU A 112 -1.49 11.69 -2.80
N ILE A 113 -0.43 11.59 -2.02
CA ILE A 113 0.81 10.92 -2.41
C ILE A 113 0.98 9.65 -1.58
N GLU A 114 1.29 8.55 -2.26
CA GLU A 114 1.76 7.30 -1.67
C GLU A 114 3.23 7.13 -2.03
N VAL A 115 4.08 6.95 -1.03
CA VAL A 115 5.52 6.79 -1.25
C VAL A 115 5.88 5.31 -1.16
N GLN A 116 6.55 4.80 -2.18
CA GLN A 116 7.07 3.44 -2.17
C GLN A 116 8.46 3.41 -1.52
N ILE A 117 8.56 2.70 -0.40
CA ILE A 117 9.80 2.49 0.34
C ILE A 117 10.45 1.20 -0.16
N GLU A 118 11.47 1.34 -0.98
CA GLU A 118 12.08 0.22 -1.71
C GLU A 118 13.60 0.37 -1.89
N THR A 119 14.19 1.30 -1.14
CA THR A 119 15.65 1.47 -1.07
C THR A 119 16.09 1.52 0.39
N ALA A 120 17.33 1.14 0.65
CA ALA A 120 17.92 1.23 1.99
C ALA A 120 17.84 2.66 2.54
N ARG A 121 18.13 3.66 1.71
CA ARG A 121 18.06 5.08 2.09
C ARG A 121 16.62 5.52 2.33
N GLY A 122 15.69 5.14 1.45
CA GLY A 122 14.27 5.43 1.63
C GLY A 122 13.71 4.86 2.94
N LEU A 123 14.18 3.67 3.37
CA LEU A 123 13.80 3.12 4.65
C LEU A 123 14.33 3.94 5.84
N ILE A 124 15.56 4.43 5.77
CA ILE A 124 16.13 5.30 6.81
C ILE A 124 15.35 6.61 6.89
N GLU A 125 14.95 7.15 5.75
CA GLU A 125 14.20 8.41 5.63
C GLU A 125 12.67 8.25 5.82
N ALA A 126 12.16 7.03 5.99
CA ALA A 126 10.73 6.73 6.00
C ALA A 126 9.92 7.58 6.99
N ALA A 127 10.48 7.89 8.17
CA ALA A 127 9.83 8.74 9.17
C ALA A 127 9.71 10.20 8.70
N HIS A 128 10.75 10.74 8.07
CA HIS A 128 10.74 12.10 7.52
C HIS A 128 9.77 12.20 6.34
N LEU A 129 9.72 11.17 5.49
CA LEU A 129 8.77 11.09 4.38
C LEU A 129 7.33 11.00 4.89
N ALA A 130 7.07 10.14 5.90
CA ALA A 130 5.75 10.00 6.51
C ALA A 130 5.26 11.29 7.21
N ALA A 131 6.18 12.08 7.77
CA ALA A 131 5.85 13.36 8.41
C ALA A 131 5.30 14.40 7.43
N HIS A 132 5.56 14.24 6.13
CA HIS A 132 5.13 15.23 5.13
C HIS A 132 3.59 15.23 4.99
N PRO A 133 2.93 16.41 5.03
CA PRO A 133 1.46 16.51 5.05
C PRO A 133 0.79 15.93 3.78
N ARG A 134 1.44 16.03 2.61
CA ARG A 134 0.94 15.50 1.34
C ARG A 134 1.03 13.98 1.23
N VAL A 135 1.85 13.32 2.07
CA VAL A 135 1.97 11.86 2.10
C VAL A 135 0.79 11.27 2.85
N ARG A 136 0.06 10.36 2.21
CA ARG A 136 -1.06 9.61 2.76
C ARG A 136 -0.63 8.26 3.31
N SER A 137 0.27 7.59 2.61
CA SER A 137 0.67 6.23 2.93
C SER A 137 2.10 5.93 2.50
N LEU A 138 2.68 4.92 3.14
CA LEU A 138 3.90 4.27 2.71
C LEU A 138 3.56 2.86 2.24
N ALA A 139 4.21 2.41 1.15
CA ALA A 139 4.09 1.06 0.62
C ALA A 139 5.48 0.41 0.52
N PHE A 140 5.61 -0.86 0.90
CA PHE A 140 6.88 -1.56 0.85
C PHE A 140 7.14 -2.16 -0.53
N GLY A 141 8.32 -1.91 -1.12
CA GLY A 141 8.77 -2.50 -2.39
C GLY A 141 9.83 -3.60 -2.16
N PRO A 142 9.45 -4.87 -1.88
CA PRO A 142 10.39 -5.89 -1.43
C PRO A 142 11.46 -6.26 -2.45
N ALA A 143 11.17 -6.23 -3.75
CA ALA A 143 12.12 -6.63 -4.80
C ALA A 143 13.27 -5.62 -4.93
N ASP A 144 12.94 -4.35 -5.11
CA ASP A 144 13.92 -3.27 -5.22
C ASP A 144 14.66 -3.06 -3.90
N PHE A 145 13.97 -3.24 -2.76
CA PHE A 145 14.62 -3.20 -1.47
C PHE A 145 15.73 -4.27 -1.34
N MET A 146 15.44 -5.52 -1.71
CA MET A 146 16.44 -6.59 -1.72
C MET A 146 17.64 -6.21 -2.62
N ALA A 147 17.38 -5.70 -3.80
CA ALA A 147 18.43 -5.23 -4.72
C ALA A 147 19.25 -4.09 -4.10
N SER A 148 18.60 -3.12 -3.49
CA SER A 148 19.24 -1.94 -2.86
C SER A 148 20.18 -2.32 -1.70
N VAL A 149 19.87 -3.38 -0.93
CA VAL A 149 20.70 -3.84 0.20
C VAL A 149 21.63 -4.99 -0.18
N GLY A 150 21.62 -5.43 -1.45
CA GLY A 150 22.42 -6.58 -1.90
C GLY A 150 21.98 -7.91 -1.30
N MET A 151 20.70 -8.06 -0.94
CA MET A 151 20.16 -9.27 -0.36
C MET A 151 19.93 -10.31 -1.46
N PRO A 152 20.59 -11.48 -1.40
CA PRO A 152 20.36 -12.55 -2.37
C PRO A 152 18.98 -13.18 -2.21
N GLY A 153 18.39 -13.63 -3.32
CA GLY A 153 17.07 -14.26 -3.31
C GLY A 153 16.87 -15.21 -4.48
N ASN A 154 15.86 -16.06 -4.35
CA ASN A 154 15.48 -17.04 -5.38
C ASN A 154 14.65 -16.40 -6.52
N SER A 155 13.98 -15.31 -6.21
CA SER A 155 13.18 -14.51 -7.14
C SER A 155 12.93 -13.11 -6.57
N PRO A 156 12.40 -12.16 -7.35
CA PRO A 156 12.07 -10.83 -6.83
C PRO A 156 11.26 -10.92 -5.54
N GLY A 157 11.63 -10.14 -4.53
CA GLY A 157 10.93 -10.09 -3.25
C GLY A 157 10.95 -11.36 -2.40
N THR A 158 11.75 -12.38 -2.78
CA THR A 158 11.83 -13.67 -2.09
C THR A 158 13.27 -13.96 -1.66
N PRO A 159 13.63 -13.70 -0.41
CA PRO A 159 14.96 -14.00 0.14
C PRO A 159 15.29 -15.49 0.07
N LEU A 160 16.57 -15.84 0.22
CA LEU A 160 16.97 -17.22 0.45
C LEU A 160 16.33 -17.75 1.75
N PRO A 161 16.15 -19.11 1.88
CA PRO A 161 15.53 -19.70 3.06
C PRO A 161 16.19 -19.30 4.38
N GLU A 162 17.51 -19.12 4.38
CA GLU A 162 18.30 -18.70 5.55
C GLU A 162 17.96 -17.27 6.02
N ALA A 163 17.39 -16.45 5.13
CA ALA A 163 16.99 -15.08 5.38
C ALA A 163 15.47 -14.87 5.22
N ALA A 164 14.66 -15.92 5.26
CA ALA A 164 13.22 -15.89 4.96
C ALA A 164 12.43 -14.83 5.76
N THR A 165 12.90 -14.50 6.98
CA THR A 165 12.25 -13.50 7.84
C THR A 165 12.90 -12.11 7.75
N ALA A 166 13.99 -11.95 7.00
CA ALA A 166 14.77 -10.72 7.00
C ALA A 166 13.98 -9.51 6.51
N LEU A 167 13.05 -9.70 5.56
CA LEU A 167 12.18 -8.61 5.05
C LEU A 167 11.11 -8.15 6.06
N GLN A 168 10.87 -8.90 7.14
CA GLN A 168 9.94 -8.48 8.18
C GLN A 168 10.47 -7.26 8.94
N TYR A 169 11.79 -7.15 9.12
CA TYR A 169 12.39 -5.99 9.80
C TYR A 169 12.15 -4.66 9.04
N PRO A 170 12.54 -4.51 7.77
CA PRO A 170 12.30 -3.28 7.03
C PRO A 170 10.81 -2.98 6.84
N LEU A 171 9.96 -3.99 6.63
CA LEU A 171 8.51 -3.82 6.59
C LEU A 171 7.99 -3.25 7.91
N PHE A 172 8.40 -3.81 9.05
CA PHE A 172 7.96 -3.34 10.36
C PHE A 172 8.47 -1.93 10.66
N GLN A 173 9.73 -1.63 10.31
CA GLN A 173 10.29 -0.29 10.45
C GLN A 173 9.50 0.75 9.65
N MET A 174 9.13 0.43 8.40
CA MET A 174 8.27 1.30 7.57
C MET A 174 6.88 1.49 8.19
N ILE A 175 6.26 0.42 8.72
CA ILE A 175 4.96 0.49 9.40
C ILE A 175 5.04 1.42 10.62
N ILE A 176 6.08 1.30 11.44
CA ILE A 176 6.32 2.20 12.59
C ILE A 176 6.41 3.65 12.10
N ALA A 177 7.20 3.91 11.07
CA ALA A 177 7.37 5.24 10.50
C ALA A 177 6.03 5.83 10.01
N ALA A 178 5.24 5.07 9.27
CA ALA A 178 3.93 5.52 8.81
C ALA A 178 2.97 5.82 9.97
N HIS A 179 2.83 4.90 10.90
CA HIS A 179 1.88 5.03 12.01
C HIS A 179 2.27 6.11 13.02
N ALA A 180 3.57 6.43 13.16
CA ALA A 180 4.02 7.54 14.01
C ALA A 180 3.43 8.90 13.58
N PHE A 181 3.09 9.04 12.30
CA PHE A 181 2.50 10.25 11.74
C PHE A 181 1.04 10.06 11.27
N GLY A 182 0.37 9.01 11.72
CA GLY A 182 -1.03 8.73 11.38
C GLY A 182 -1.26 8.36 9.91
N LYS A 183 -0.22 7.90 9.21
CA LYS A 183 -0.29 7.48 7.81
C LYS A 183 -0.61 5.99 7.71
N LEU A 184 -1.11 5.57 6.54
CA LEU A 184 -1.35 4.16 6.24
C LEU A 184 -0.05 3.47 5.82
N ALA A 185 0.04 2.17 6.10
CA ALA A 185 1.19 1.34 5.73
C ALA A 185 0.73 0.10 4.96
N TYR A 186 1.24 -0.07 3.75
CA TYR A 186 0.89 -1.20 2.89
C TYR A 186 2.09 -2.11 2.68
N ASP A 187 1.85 -3.41 2.85
CA ASP A 187 2.84 -4.42 2.46
C ASP A 187 2.88 -4.55 0.93
N GLY A 188 4.05 -4.89 0.40
CA GLY A 188 4.31 -5.08 -1.01
C GLY A 188 3.71 -6.36 -1.60
N PRO A 189 3.90 -6.59 -2.91
CA PRO A 189 3.36 -7.76 -3.58
C PRO A 189 4.03 -9.06 -3.14
N TYR A 190 3.27 -10.17 -3.24
CA TYR A 190 3.79 -11.52 -3.18
C TYR A 190 3.95 -12.05 -4.60
N PHE A 191 5.18 -12.36 -5.00
CA PHE A 191 5.50 -12.60 -6.42
C PHE A 191 5.12 -14.01 -6.92
N HIS A 192 4.98 -14.99 -6.01
CA HIS A 192 4.58 -16.34 -6.38
C HIS A 192 3.06 -16.49 -6.42
N PHE A 193 2.43 -15.99 -7.49
CA PHE A 193 0.96 -15.91 -7.59
C PHE A 193 0.24 -17.27 -7.67
N GLN A 194 0.96 -18.39 -7.84
CA GLN A 194 0.41 -19.75 -7.76
C GLN A 194 0.53 -20.37 -6.36
N ASP A 195 1.31 -19.78 -5.45
CA ASP A 195 1.51 -20.24 -4.09
C ASP A 195 0.53 -19.53 -3.13
N SER A 196 -0.64 -20.12 -2.96
CA SER A 196 -1.70 -19.59 -2.10
C SER A 196 -1.35 -19.66 -0.61
N ASP A 197 -0.61 -20.67 -0.18
CA ASP A 197 -0.25 -20.87 1.23
C ASP A 197 0.81 -19.86 1.65
N GLY A 198 1.85 -19.66 0.84
CA GLY A 198 2.85 -18.64 1.07
C GLY A 198 2.26 -17.23 1.04
N LEU A 199 1.34 -16.93 0.09
CA LEU A 199 0.61 -15.66 0.07
C LEU A 199 -0.18 -15.45 1.38
N SER A 200 -0.93 -16.47 1.81
CA SER A 200 -1.73 -16.41 3.02
C SER A 200 -0.86 -16.12 4.24
N GLN A 201 0.25 -16.85 4.38
CA GLN A 201 1.20 -16.66 5.49
C GLN A 201 1.86 -15.28 5.46
N ALA A 202 2.34 -14.82 4.29
CA ALA A 202 2.92 -13.49 4.14
C ALA A 202 1.93 -12.39 4.51
N THR A 203 0.66 -12.53 4.09
CA THR A 203 -0.40 -11.57 4.39
C THR A 203 -0.76 -11.55 5.88
N LEU A 204 -0.80 -12.72 6.55
CA LEU A 204 -1.00 -12.81 8.00
C LEU A 204 0.12 -12.16 8.78
N ILE A 205 1.38 -12.37 8.36
CA ILE A 205 2.55 -11.72 8.98
C ILE A 205 2.42 -10.19 8.84
N ALA A 206 2.13 -9.69 7.64
CA ALA A 206 1.96 -8.26 7.40
C ALA A 206 0.86 -7.65 8.29
N LYS A 207 -0.32 -8.32 8.39
CA LYS A 207 -1.41 -7.91 9.31
C LYS A 207 -0.92 -7.90 10.77
N ALA A 208 -0.20 -8.93 11.20
CA ALA A 208 0.30 -9.05 12.57
C ALA A 208 1.35 -7.96 12.91
N LEU A 209 2.17 -7.55 11.95
CA LEU A 209 3.09 -6.43 12.09
C LEU A 209 2.39 -5.06 12.09
N GLY A 210 1.11 -5.00 11.73
CA GLY A 210 0.30 -3.79 11.76
C GLY A 210 0.02 -3.15 10.41
N ALA A 211 0.37 -3.75 9.28
CA ALA A 211 0.03 -3.23 7.96
C ALA A 211 -1.49 -3.01 7.82
N ASP A 212 -1.88 -2.02 7.03
CA ASP A 212 -3.28 -1.67 6.76
C ASP A 212 -3.85 -2.44 5.56
N GLY A 213 -2.99 -3.00 4.73
CA GLY A 213 -3.34 -3.78 3.54
C GLY A 213 -2.11 -4.27 2.80
N LYS A 214 -2.34 -4.86 1.62
CA LYS A 214 -1.28 -5.46 0.82
C LYS A 214 -1.50 -5.23 -0.68
N TRP A 215 -0.41 -5.02 -1.42
CA TRP A 215 -0.45 -4.99 -2.87
C TRP A 215 -0.65 -6.40 -3.43
N ALA A 216 -1.50 -6.49 -4.45
CA ALA A 216 -1.76 -7.68 -5.23
C ALA A 216 -1.33 -7.44 -6.69
N ILE A 217 -0.62 -8.37 -7.28
CA ILE A 217 -0.18 -8.32 -8.69
C ILE A 217 -0.93 -9.33 -9.57
N HIS A 218 -1.85 -10.06 -8.98
CA HIS A 218 -2.72 -11.00 -9.69
C HIS A 218 -4.12 -11.04 -9.09
N PRO A 219 -5.19 -11.18 -9.90
CA PRO A 219 -6.56 -11.23 -9.39
C PRO A 219 -6.81 -12.25 -8.28
N ASN A 220 -6.16 -13.43 -8.35
CA ASN A 220 -6.33 -14.50 -7.35
C ASN A 220 -5.87 -14.09 -5.94
N GLN A 221 -5.05 -13.05 -5.81
CA GLN A 221 -4.53 -12.57 -4.52
C GLN A 221 -5.53 -11.67 -3.79
N ILE A 222 -6.49 -11.08 -4.50
CA ILE A 222 -7.39 -10.05 -3.97
C ILE A 222 -8.23 -10.61 -2.81
N ASP A 223 -8.87 -11.76 -3.01
CA ASP A 223 -9.78 -12.34 -2.02
C ASP A 223 -9.03 -12.76 -0.74
N PHE A 224 -7.77 -13.24 -0.87
CA PHE A 224 -6.92 -13.54 0.28
C PHE A 224 -6.61 -12.28 1.09
N CYS A 225 -6.18 -11.22 0.44
CA CYS A 225 -5.91 -9.94 1.10
C CYS A 225 -7.17 -9.39 1.76
N ASN A 226 -8.29 -9.35 1.04
CA ASN A 226 -9.56 -8.87 1.58
C ASN A 226 -9.99 -9.65 2.81
N ARG A 227 -9.96 -10.98 2.76
CA ARG A 227 -10.36 -11.85 3.88
C ARG A 227 -9.46 -11.64 5.10
N ILE A 228 -8.15 -11.58 4.91
CA ILE A 228 -7.20 -11.48 6.03
C ILE A 228 -7.26 -10.09 6.67
N PHE A 229 -7.33 -9.03 5.88
CA PHE A 229 -7.37 -7.66 6.41
C PHE A 229 -8.75 -7.20 6.88
N THR A 230 -9.82 -7.94 6.57
CA THR A 230 -11.14 -7.67 7.16
C THR A 230 -11.16 -8.20 8.59
N PRO A 231 -11.48 -7.36 9.60
CA PRO A 231 -11.69 -7.86 10.95
C PRO A 231 -12.82 -8.89 11.01
N SER A 232 -12.61 -10.00 11.70
CA SER A 232 -13.63 -11.00 11.95
C SER A 232 -14.66 -10.49 12.96
N GLU A 233 -15.85 -11.09 12.97
CA GLU A 233 -16.89 -10.79 13.97
C GLU A 233 -16.37 -11.00 15.39
N ALA A 234 -15.56 -12.05 15.62
CA ALA A 234 -14.95 -12.30 16.91
C ALA A 234 -13.95 -11.20 17.34
N GLU A 235 -13.11 -10.69 16.39
CA GLU A 235 -12.21 -9.56 16.65
C GLU A 235 -13.02 -8.29 16.97
N ILE A 236 -14.11 -8.03 16.24
CA ILE A 236 -14.99 -6.88 16.48
C ILE A 236 -15.68 -6.98 17.85
N SER A 237 -16.32 -8.11 18.15
CA SER A 237 -16.98 -8.33 19.43
C SER A 237 -16.01 -8.17 20.60
N ARG A 238 -14.79 -8.71 20.46
CA ARG A 238 -13.76 -8.56 21.48
C ARG A 238 -13.33 -7.11 21.70
N ALA A 239 -13.22 -6.33 20.61
CA ALA A 239 -12.91 -4.91 20.72
C ALA A 239 -14.03 -4.12 21.43
N GLU A 240 -15.28 -4.41 21.12
CA GLU A 240 -16.45 -3.81 21.78
C GLU A 240 -16.51 -4.16 23.28
N GLU A 241 -16.23 -5.43 23.66
CA GLU A 241 -16.13 -5.84 25.05
C GLU A 241 -15.03 -5.08 25.82
N ILE A 242 -13.85 -4.92 25.20
CA ILE A 242 -12.73 -4.17 25.78
C ILE A 242 -13.12 -2.71 26.05
N ILE A 243 -13.75 -2.06 25.07
CA ILE A 243 -14.20 -0.67 25.19
C ILE A 243 -15.24 -0.55 26.30
N ALA A 244 -16.26 -1.40 26.27
CA ALA A 244 -17.32 -1.37 27.28
C ALA A 244 -16.79 -1.61 28.71
N ALA A 245 -15.89 -2.58 28.88
CA ALA A 245 -15.29 -2.86 30.18
C ALA A 245 -14.45 -1.69 30.71
N TYR A 246 -13.68 -1.04 29.83
CA TYR A 246 -12.84 0.09 30.21
C TYR A 246 -13.67 1.35 30.55
N GLU A 247 -14.71 1.65 29.77
CA GLU A 247 -15.58 2.81 30.00
C GLU A 247 -16.38 2.73 31.32
N LEU A 248 -16.69 1.51 31.78
CA LEU A 248 -17.34 1.26 33.06
C LEU A 248 -16.37 1.32 34.25
N SER A 249 -15.07 1.41 34.02
CA SER A 249 -14.04 1.44 35.05
C SER A 249 -13.45 2.84 35.22
N SER A 250 -12.84 3.10 36.37
CA SER A 250 -12.08 4.34 36.62
C SER A 250 -10.58 4.19 36.27
N GLY A 251 -10.19 3.17 35.50
CA GLY A 251 -8.81 2.87 35.19
C GLY A 251 -8.65 1.46 34.61
N ALA A 252 -7.48 0.84 34.77
CA ALA A 252 -7.24 -0.51 34.32
C ALA A 252 -8.22 -1.52 34.96
N VAL A 253 -8.74 -2.45 34.17
CA VAL A 253 -9.77 -3.43 34.57
C VAL A 253 -9.37 -4.84 34.17
N ASN A 254 -9.79 -5.83 34.96
CA ASN A 254 -9.66 -7.24 34.61
C ASN A 254 -10.86 -7.67 33.75
N LEU A 255 -10.57 -8.14 32.53
CA LEU A 255 -11.57 -8.71 31.63
C LEU A 255 -11.17 -10.16 31.30
N ALA A 256 -11.86 -11.14 31.86
CA ALA A 256 -11.60 -12.57 31.66
C ALA A 256 -10.13 -13.00 31.94
N GLY A 257 -9.54 -12.46 33.01
CA GLY A 257 -8.16 -12.77 33.42
C GLY A 257 -7.08 -11.93 32.73
N LEU A 258 -7.45 -11.01 31.84
CA LEU A 258 -6.53 -10.09 31.16
C LEU A 258 -6.68 -8.67 31.73
N MET A 259 -5.55 -8.02 31.96
CA MET A 259 -5.54 -6.60 32.32
C MET A 259 -5.80 -5.76 31.08
N ILE A 260 -6.86 -4.99 31.09
CA ILE A 260 -7.24 -4.01 30.05
C ILE A 260 -6.87 -2.62 30.56
N ASP A 261 -6.04 -1.94 29.80
CA ASP A 261 -5.54 -0.59 30.08
C ASP A 261 -5.79 0.36 28.89
N GLN A 262 -5.26 1.57 28.98
CA GLN A 262 -5.36 2.57 27.91
C GLN A 262 -4.76 2.07 26.58
N ALA A 263 -3.71 1.25 26.59
CA ALA A 263 -3.13 0.71 25.36
C ALA A 263 -4.07 -0.30 24.70
N SER A 264 -4.69 -1.18 25.50
CA SER A 264 -5.71 -2.12 25.04
C SER A 264 -6.91 -1.41 24.40
N LEU A 265 -7.36 -0.31 25.01
CA LEU A 265 -8.44 0.54 24.49
C LEU A 265 -8.08 1.13 23.12
N GLN A 266 -6.86 1.66 22.96
CA GLN A 266 -6.41 2.22 21.69
C GLN A 266 -6.36 1.18 20.56
N VAL A 267 -5.93 -0.05 20.87
CA VAL A 267 -5.93 -1.16 19.89
C VAL A 267 -7.37 -1.50 19.48
N ALA A 268 -8.31 -1.56 20.44
CA ALA A 268 -9.72 -1.84 20.15
C ALA A 268 -10.35 -0.77 19.25
N TYR A 269 -10.15 0.51 19.53
CA TYR A 269 -10.64 1.60 18.67
C TYR A 269 -10.07 1.54 17.25
N ARG A 270 -8.76 1.32 17.09
CA ARG A 270 -8.14 1.17 15.75
C ARG A 270 -8.75 0.02 14.95
N LEU A 271 -9.09 -1.10 15.60
CA LEU A 271 -9.74 -2.22 14.94
C LEU A 271 -11.14 -1.85 14.44
N LEU A 272 -11.96 -1.16 15.27
CA LEU A 272 -13.28 -0.69 14.86
C LEU A 272 -13.22 0.36 13.75
N GLU A 273 -12.24 1.25 13.76
CA GLU A 273 -12.01 2.20 12.66
C GLU A 273 -11.71 1.48 11.33
N ARG A 274 -10.89 0.41 11.35
CA ARG A 274 -10.65 -0.44 10.17
C ARG A 274 -11.93 -1.08 9.68
N THR A 275 -12.79 -1.56 10.57
CA THR A 275 -14.10 -2.13 10.23
C THR A 275 -14.98 -1.12 9.50
N ASN A 276 -15.04 0.11 9.98
CA ASN A 276 -15.84 1.19 9.37
C ASN A 276 -15.30 1.60 7.98
N ARG A 277 -13.99 1.57 7.79
CA ARG A 277 -13.35 1.83 6.48
C ARG A 277 -13.61 0.70 5.47
N SER A 278 -13.77 -0.54 5.93
CA SER A 278 -14.04 -1.70 5.07
C SER A 278 -15.51 -1.83 4.64
N ARG A 279 -16.43 -1.13 5.32
CA ARG A 279 -17.87 -1.15 5.04
C ARG A 279 -18.35 0.03 4.17
N LYS A 280 -17.50 1.04 3.97
CA LYS A 280 -17.71 2.17 3.05
C LYS A 280 -17.10 1.88 1.69
#